data_57438a5954b72c14d4d9fff8a9cacd02
#
_entry.id   57438a5954b72c14d4d9fff8a9cacd02
#
_cell.length_a   1.000
_cell.length_b   1.000
_cell.length_c   1.000
_cell.angle_alpha   90.00
_cell.angle_beta   90.00
_cell.angle_gamma   90.00
#
_symmetry.space_group_name_H-M   'P 1'
#
loop_
_entity.id
_entity.type
_entity.pdbx_description
1 polymer ?
#
loop_
_entity_poly.entity_id
_entity_poly.type
_entity_poly.pdbx_seq_one_letter_code
_entity_poly.pdbx_strand_id
1 'polypeptide(L)'
;MENNTVFMDNFQSQNFKICLGYDTDFLRFSLLEPIYIDPLVPPHLGVVGASGSGKTYLLKWILSELSLHKEVTLIIGDYKGIDFRWLQGCPNFHQYLDASAAVEKAYSILEERIIHNPFSLNYSPVCCLIDEWASGISMLEKKKADELKTKMAMLLMLGRGVSIFIILGLQRLDAENFPKGARDNIGNIVLLGSPSIESKRMIAPSYSEKMVPQSRGKGYLFTDGKEPRKLTVPTCKHPQEIQERIRKALERNTD
;
A
#
# COMPACT_ATOMS: atom_id res chain seq x y z
N MET A 1 -22.08 -44.48 3.58
CA MET A 1 -21.99 -43.28 2.73
C MET A 1 -21.40 -42.18 3.60
N GLU A 2 -20.12 -42.31 3.82
CA GLU A 2 -19.26 -41.33 4.48
C GLU A 2 -18.34 -40.75 3.42
N ASN A 3 -17.92 -39.53 3.60
CA ASN A 3 -16.93 -38.77 2.88
C ASN A 3 -17.48 -37.72 1.95
N ASN A 4 -17.58 -36.52 2.48
CA ASN A 4 -17.30 -35.27 1.73
C ASN A 4 -17.24 -34.05 2.68
N THR A 5 -16.32 -34.07 3.65
CA THR A 5 -16.10 -32.88 4.53
C THR A 5 -14.62 -32.70 4.86
N VAL A 6 -13.72 -32.78 3.87
CA VAL A 6 -12.28 -32.66 4.11
C VAL A 6 -11.60 -31.70 3.10
N PHE A 7 -12.29 -30.72 2.56
CA PHE A 7 -11.64 -29.80 1.58
C PHE A 7 -11.70 -28.31 1.93
N MET A 8 -12.00 -27.91 3.17
CA MET A 8 -12.10 -26.48 3.51
C MET A 8 -11.15 -25.95 4.60
N ASP A 9 -10.26 -26.77 5.17
CA ASP A 9 -9.49 -26.33 6.35
C ASP A 9 -7.98 -26.09 6.14
N ASN A 10 -7.51 -25.92 4.92
CA ASN A 10 -6.09 -25.62 4.67
C ASN A 10 -5.81 -24.24 4.06
N PHE A 11 -6.74 -23.29 4.05
CA PHE A 11 -6.42 -21.90 3.97
C PHE A 11 -6.05 -21.37 5.37
N GLN A 12 -4.92 -21.82 5.91
CA GLN A 12 -4.21 -21.00 6.88
C GLN A 12 -3.76 -19.75 6.13
N SER A 13 -4.63 -18.74 6.05
CA SER A 13 -4.20 -17.37 5.91
C SER A 13 -3.23 -17.13 7.08
N GLN A 14 -1.93 -17.22 6.82
CA GLN A 14 -0.95 -16.65 7.70
C GLN A 14 -1.52 -15.29 8.07
N ASN A 15 -1.62 -14.98 9.36
CA ASN A 15 -2.19 -13.73 9.88
C ASN A 15 -1.27 -12.57 9.47
N PHE A 16 -1.26 -12.28 8.16
CA PHE A 16 -0.45 -11.23 7.56
C PHE A 16 -1.10 -9.89 7.87
N LYS A 17 -0.71 -9.33 9.01
CA LYS A 17 -1.26 -8.05 9.49
C LYS A 17 -0.15 -7.05 9.68
N ILE A 18 -0.39 -5.84 9.21
CA ILE A 18 0.48 -4.68 9.43
C ILE A 18 -0.23 -3.67 10.31
N CYS A 19 0.46 -3.13 11.30
CA CYS A 19 -0.04 -2.05 12.14
C CYS A 19 0.10 -0.73 11.40
N LEU A 20 -1.01 -0.01 11.15
CA LEU A 20 -0.97 1.34 10.56
C LEU A 20 -0.74 2.42 11.61
N GLY A 21 -1.06 2.15 12.87
CA GLY A 21 -0.99 3.10 13.95
C GLY A 21 -2.00 2.80 15.04
N TYR A 22 -2.43 3.84 15.73
CA TYR A 22 -3.36 3.72 16.86
C TYR A 22 -4.66 4.45 16.59
N ASP A 23 -5.74 3.94 17.15
CA ASP A 23 -7.04 4.61 17.12
C ASP A 23 -6.98 5.91 17.92
N THR A 24 -7.29 7.02 17.26
CA THR A 24 -7.19 8.34 17.85
C THR A 24 -8.20 8.57 18.99
N ASP A 25 -9.36 7.95 18.92
CA ASP A 25 -10.41 8.15 19.93
C ASP A 25 -10.04 7.43 21.23
N PHE A 26 -9.40 6.23 21.17
CA PHE A 26 -8.88 5.53 22.34
C PHE A 26 -7.66 6.25 22.96
N LEU A 27 -6.80 6.87 22.14
CA LEU A 27 -5.66 7.64 22.66
C LEU A 27 -6.07 8.80 23.58
N ARG A 28 -7.27 9.36 23.43
CA ARG A 28 -7.81 10.40 24.32
C ARG A 28 -7.99 9.91 25.76
N PHE A 29 -8.12 8.60 25.94
CA PHE A 29 -8.22 7.95 27.24
C PHE A 29 -6.91 7.30 27.67
N SER A 30 -5.79 7.64 27.01
CA SER A 30 -4.45 7.04 27.22
C SER A 30 -4.42 5.53 26.96
N LEU A 31 -5.34 5.02 26.15
CA LEU A 31 -5.39 3.62 25.71
C LEU A 31 -4.74 3.49 24.34
N LEU A 32 -3.80 2.53 24.22
CA LEU A 32 -3.14 2.19 22.96
C LEU A 32 -3.96 1.08 22.29
N GLU A 33 -4.84 1.44 21.38
CA GLU A 33 -5.60 0.51 20.55
C GLU A 33 -5.00 0.48 19.14
N PRO A 34 -4.20 -0.55 18.78
CA PRO A 34 -3.57 -0.60 17.47
C PRO A 34 -4.56 -0.91 16.36
N ILE A 35 -4.37 -0.27 15.22
CA ILE A 35 -5.14 -0.49 14.01
C ILE A 35 -4.33 -1.36 13.06
N TYR A 36 -4.80 -2.59 12.86
CA TYR A 36 -4.21 -3.54 11.92
C TYR A 36 -5.06 -3.63 10.65
N ILE A 37 -4.38 -3.81 9.52
CA ILE A 37 -4.99 -4.27 8.27
C ILE A 37 -4.28 -5.53 7.78
N ASP A 38 -5.00 -6.35 7.03
CA ASP A 38 -4.44 -7.35 6.16
C ASP A 38 -4.42 -6.74 4.74
N PRO A 39 -3.25 -6.45 4.15
CA PRO A 39 -3.20 -5.80 2.86
C PRO A 39 -3.62 -6.68 1.69
N LEU A 40 -3.98 -7.93 1.94
CA LEU A 40 -4.56 -8.84 0.97
C LEU A 40 -6.09 -8.93 1.10
N VAL A 41 -6.67 -8.55 2.29
CA VAL A 41 -8.12 -8.71 2.58
C VAL A 41 -8.66 -7.56 3.44
N PRO A 42 -9.32 -6.55 2.85
CA PRO A 42 -9.43 -6.25 1.43
C PRO A 42 -8.07 -5.82 0.84
N PRO A 43 -7.88 -6.01 -0.49
CA PRO A 43 -6.56 -5.81 -1.08
C PRO A 43 -6.19 -4.34 -1.21
N HIS A 44 -4.88 -4.13 -1.27
CA HIS A 44 -4.24 -2.85 -1.58
C HIS A 44 -4.47 -1.75 -0.53
N LEU A 45 -3.60 -0.75 -0.57
CA LEU A 45 -3.64 0.40 0.34
C LEU A 45 -3.30 1.69 -0.39
N GLY A 46 -4.20 2.66 -0.34
CA GLY A 46 -3.93 4.04 -0.72
C GLY A 46 -3.59 4.90 0.50
N VAL A 47 -2.46 5.58 0.49
CA VAL A 47 -2.11 6.60 1.49
C VAL A 47 -2.22 7.96 0.82
N VAL A 48 -3.30 8.67 1.13
CA VAL A 48 -3.68 9.93 0.49
C VAL A 48 -3.47 11.10 1.45
N GLY A 49 -2.88 12.18 0.94
CA GLY A 49 -2.72 13.40 1.73
C GLY A 49 -1.86 14.44 1.03
N ALA A 50 -2.12 15.70 1.34
CA ALA A 50 -1.35 16.83 0.83
C ALA A 50 0.12 16.78 1.29
N SER A 51 0.97 17.58 0.67
CA SER A 51 2.35 17.75 1.13
C SER A 51 2.37 18.18 2.60
N GLY A 52 3.23 17.56 3.42
CA GLY A 52 3.34 17.83 4.84
C GLY A 52 2.32 17.12 5.73
N SER A 53 1.34 16.37 5.20
CA SER A 53 0.34 15.63 5.98
C SER A 53 0.91 14.47 6.81
N GLY A 54 2.11 13.99 6.47
CA GLY A 54 2.74 12.82 7.10
C GLY A 54 2.68 11.55 6.25
N LYS A 55 2.30 11.64 4.97
CA LYS A 55 2.19 10.51 4.03
C LYS A 55 3.46 9.66 3.99
N THR A 56 4.59 10.24 3.63
CA THR A 56 5.88 9.53 3.56
C THR A 56 6.30 8.93 4.90
N TYR A 57 5.94 9.57 6.00
CA TYR A 57 6.21 9.03 7.32
C TYR A 57 5.41 7.75 7.58
N LEU A 58 4.12 7.73 7.23
CA LEU A 58 3.29 6.54 7.32
C LEU A 58 3.80 5.44 6.37
N LEU A 59 4.20 5.78 5.14
CA LEU A 59 4.78 4.80 4.21
C LEU A 59 6.05 4.14 4.77
N LYS A 60 6.93 4.93 5.40
CA LYS A 60 8.13 4.38 6.09
C LYS A 60 7.76 3.49 7.27
N TRP A 61 6.73 3.86 8.03
CA TRP A 61 6.21 3.03 9.10
C TRP A 61 5.67 1.69 8.58
N ILE A 62 4.86 1.72 7.52
CA ILE A 62 4.33 0.52 6.87
C ILE A 62 5.45 -0.40 6.35
N LEU A 63 6.47 0.16 5.70
CA LEU A 63 7.64 -0.61 5.27
C LEU A 63 8.38 -1.23 6.46
N SER A 64 8.45 -0.54 7.60
CA SER A 64 8.99 -1.08 8.83
C SER A 64 8.21 -2.29 9.34
N GLU A 65 6.89 -2.22 9.33
CA GLU A 65 6.03 -3.34 9.70
C GLU A 65 6.21 -4.52 8.73
N LEU A 66 6.15 -4.25 7.43
CA LEU A 66 6.39 -5.26 6.39
C LEU A 66 7.76 -5.93 6.49
N SER A 67 8.79 -5.20 6.89
CA SER A 67 10.14 -5.75 7.03
C SER A 67 10.29 -6.79 8.13
N LEU A 68 9.31 -6.91 9.04
CA LEU A 68 9.24 -7.95 10.06
C LEU A 68 8.81 -9.32 9.47
N HIS A 69 8.12 -9.30 8.35
CA HIS A 69 7.65 -10.49 7.63
C HIS A 69 8.71 -10.95 6.64
N LYS A 70 9.39 -12.06 6.97
CA LYS A 70 10.54 -12.56 6.17
C LYS A 70 10.13 -13.08 4.79
N GLU A 71 8.89 -13.52 4.68
CA GLU A 71 8.28 -14.08 3.46
C GLU A 71 7.86 -13.02 2.44
N VAL A 72 7.82 -11.73 2.85
CA VAL A 72 7.36 -10.64 1.98
C VAL A 72 8.49 -10.13 1.10
N THR A 73 8.28 -10.16 -0.21
CA THR A 73 9.14 -9.46 -1.17
C THR A 73 8.72 -8.00 -1.26
N LEU A 74 9.68 -7.09 -1.00
CA LEU A 74 9.45 -5.64 -1.12
C LEU A 74 9.99 -5.12 -2.45
N ILE A 75 9.16 -4.33 -3.15
CA ILE A 75 9.53 -3.57 -4.35
C ILE A 75 9.10 -2.13 -4.11
N ILE A 76 9.99 -1.17 -4.29
CA ILE A 76 9.72 0.24 -3.95
C ILE A 76 10.06 1.14 -5.13
N GLY A 77 9.11 1.98 -5.53
CA GLY A 77 9.28 3.07 -6.49
C GLY A 77 9.04 4.43 -5.84
N ASP A 78 10.03 5.31 -5.87
CA ASP A 78 9.94 6.69 -5.35
C ASP A 78 10.13 7.68 -6.50
N TYR A 79 9.05 8.18 -7.07
CA TYR A 79 9.10 9.15 -8.17
C TYR A 79 9.68 10.51 -7.76
N LYS A 80 9.56 10.88 -6.48
CA LYS A 80 10.17 12.11 -5.97
C LYS A 80 11.70 11.99 -5.83
N GLY A 81 12.19 10.77 -5.58
CA GLY A 81 13.63 10.47 -5.50
C GLY A 81 14.34 11.08 -4.30
N ILE A 82 13.62 11.55 -3.28
CA ILE A 82 14.20 12.25 -2.13
C ILE A 82 13.90 11.51 -0.82
N ASP A 83 12.68 11.09 -0.65
CA ASP A 83 12.17 10.63 0.65
C ASP A 83 12.71 9.26 1.06
N PHE A 84 13.11 8.43 0.07
CA PHE A 84 13.68 7.09 0.27
C PHE A 84 15.13 6.99 -0.22
N ARG A 85 15.85 8.12 -0.40
CA ARG A 85 17.24 8.15 -0.91
C ARG A 85 18.20 7.24 -0.13
N TRP A 86 17.95 7.01 1.14
CA TRP A 86 18.75 6.11 1.97
C TRP A 86 18.66 4.63 1.55
N LEU A 87 17.75 4.26 0.64
CA LEU A 87 17.67 2.94 -0.01
C LEU A 87 18.48 2.85 -1.31
N GLN A 88 19.14 3.91 -1.72
CA GLN A 88 19.93 3.90 -2.95
C GLN A 88 20.94 2.75 -2.95
N GLY A 89 20.99 2.00 -4.06
CA GLY A 89 21.82 0.81 -4.20
C GLY A 89 21.21 -0.48 -3.65
N CYS A 90 20.05 -0.43 -2.99
CA CYS A 90 19.32 -1.65 -2.62
C CYS A 90 18.66 -2.28 -3.85
N PRO A 91 18.66 -3.61 -3.96
CA PRO A 91 17.83 -4.31 -4.91
C PRO A 91 16.35 -3.96 -4.72
N ASN A 92 15.57 -3.98 -5.78
CA ASN A 92 14.13 -3.65 -5.76
C ASN A 92 13.77 -2.23 -5.30
N PHE A 93 14.74 -1.31 -5.20
CA PHE A 93 14.49 0.10 -4.99
C PHE A 93 14.77 0.90 -6.27
N HIS A 94 13.75 1.58 -6.75
CA HIS A 94 13.76 2.37 -7.98
C HIS A 94 13.36 3.81 -7.67
N GLN A 95 14.10 4.78 -8.18
CA GLN A 95 13.86 6.17 -7.85
C GLN A 95 13.78 7.08 -9.08
N TYR A 96 13.05 8.18 -8.95
CA TYR A 96 12.88 9.21 -9.97
C TYR A 96 12.33 8.60 -11.28
N LEU A 97 12.98 8.83 -12.43
CA LEU A 97 12.51 8.30 -13.72
C LEU A 97 12.57 6.77 -13.82
N ASP A 98 13.41 6.13 -13.03
CA ASP A 98 13.48 4.66 -12.94
C ASP A 98 12.41 4.06 -12.03
N ALA A 99 11.66 4.87 -11.27
CA ALA A 99 10.64 4.39 -10.34
C ALA A 99 9.55 3.54 -11.04
N SER A 100 9.34 3.74 -12.36
CA SER A 100 8.46 2.90 -13.18
C SER A 100 8.88 1.43 -13.21
N ALA A 101 10.17 1.12 -13.06
CA ALA A 101 10.68 -0.24 -13.04
C ALA A 101 10.12 -1.07 -11.86
N ALA A 102 9.71 -0.42 -10.77
CA ALA A 102 9.04 -1.11 -9.67
C ALA A 102 7.69 -1.71 -10.10
N VAL A 103 6.89 -0.96 -10.88
CA VAL A 103 5.61 -1.44 -11.42
C VAL A 103 5.85 -2.53 -12.46
N GLU A 104 6.84 -2.34 -13.34
CA GLU A 104 7.22 -3.33 -14.36
C GLU A 104 7.60 -4.67 -13.71
N LYS A 105 8.42 -4.62 -12.65
CA LYS A 105 8.84 -5.82 -11.91
C LYS A 105 7.66 -6.51 -11.22
N ALA A 106 6.81 -5.77 -10.54
CA ALA A 106 5.62 -6.33 -9.90
C ALA A 106 4.68 -6.96 -10.93
N TYR A 107 4.54 -6.33 -12.10
CA TYR A 107 3.72 -6.82 -13.20
C TYR A 107 4.31 -8.10 -13.82
N SER A 108 5.61 -8.17 -14.00
CA SER A 108 6.28 -9.38 -14.47
C SER A 108 6.05 -10.57 -13.53
N ILE A 109 6.09 -10.35 -12.21
CA ILE A 109 5.75 -11.38 -11.22
C ILE A 109 4.27 -11.79 -11.33
N LEU A 110 3.36 -10.83 -11.57
CA LEU A 110 1.94 -11.14 -11.79
C LEU A 110 1.76 -12.06 -13.00
N GLU A 111 2.38 -11.72 -14.14
CA GLU A 111 2.30 -12.52 -15.37
C GLU A 111 2.87 -13.92 -15.16
N GLU A 112 4.04 -14.02 -14.54
CA GLU A 112 4.67 -15.30 -14.23
C GLU A 112 3.74 -16.20 -13.39
N ARG A 113 3.17 -15.66 -12.32
CA ARG A 113 2.28 -16.42 -11.42
C ARG A 113 1.00 -16.85 -12.10
N ILE A 114 0.42 -16.02 -12.96
CA ILE A 114 -0.84 -16.35 -13.66
C ILE A 114 -0.60 -17.33 -14.81
N ILE A 115 0.47 -17.15 -15.61
CA ILE A 115 0.70 -17.90 -16.85
C ILE A 115 1.45 -19.21 -16.56
N HIS A 116 2.50 -19.16 -15.78
CA HIS A 116 3.41 -20.30 -15.60
C HIS A 116 3.12 -21.14 -14.37
N ASN A 117 2.33 -20.63 -13.42
CA ASN A 117 2.01 -21.36 -12.19
C ASN A 117 0.54 -21.20 -11.76
N PRO A 118 -0.44 -21.38 -12.70
CA PRO A 118 -1.84 -21.01 -12.44
C PRO A 118 -2.53 -21.88 -11.38
N PHE A 119 -1.91 -22.99 -10.99
CA PHE A 119 -2.46 -23.91 -9.98
C PHE A 119 -1.81 -23.80 -8.60
N SER A 120 -0.84 -22.90 -8.42
CA SER A 120 -0.26 -22.66 -7.11
C SER A 120 -1.24 -21.86 -6.26
N LEU A 121 -1.53 -22.37 -5.07
CA LEU A 121 -2.38 -21.69 -4.08
C LEU A 121 -1.55 -20.97 -3.00
N ASN A 122 -0.23 -21.16 -2.99
CA ASN A 122 0.67 -20.65 -1.95
C ASN A 122 1.78 -19.79 -2.56
N TYR A 123 1.46 -18.54 -2.84
CA TYR A 123 2.47 -17.57 -3.23
C TYR A 123 2.95 -16.77 -2.01
N SER A 124 4.27 -16.59 -1.89
CA SER A 124 4.84 -15.62 -0.94
C SER A 124 4.34 -14.22 -1.28
N PRO A 125 3.93 -13.40 -0.29
CA PRO A 125 3.41 -12.06 -0.56
C PRO A 125 4.45 -11.15 -1.22
N VAL A 126 3.99 -10.39 -2.20
CA VAL A 126 4.78 -9.32 -2.84
C VAL A 126 4.12 -7.99 -2.55
N CYS A 127 4.85 -7.07 -1.95
CA CYS A 127 4.44 -5.68 -1.76
C CYS A 127 5.14 -4.80 -2.78
N CYS A 128 4.38 -4.13 -3.64
CA CYS A 128 4.91 -3.04 -4.47
C CYS A 128 4.40 -1.69 -3.94
N LEU A 129 5.31 -0.92 -3.35
CA LEU A 129 5.03 0.43 -2.87
C LEU A 129 5.47 1.45 -3.90
N ILE A 130 4.57 2.33 -4.32
CA ILE A 130 4.85 3.44 -5.24
C ILE A 130 4.48 4.75 -4.55
N ASP A 131 5.48 5.58 -4.26
CA ASP A 131 5.22 6.93 -3.75
C ASP A 131 5.14 7.95 -4.90
N GLU A 132 4.20 8.90 -4.79
CA GLU A 132 3.91 9.95 -5.77
C GLU A 132 3.50 9.42 -7.16
N TRP A 133 2.67 8.35 -7.20
CA TRP A 133 2.22 7.72 -8.45
C TRP A 133 1.69 8.70 -9.48
N ALA A 134 0.76 9.59 -9.12
CA ALA A 134 0.15 10.55 -10.05
C ALA A 134 1.20 11.51 -10.65
N SER A 135 2.12 12.01 -9.80
CA SER A 135 3.21 12.87 -10.25
C SER A 135 4.14 12.12 -11.19
N GLY A 136 4.47 10.86 -10.86
CA GLY A 136 5.31 10.01 -11.68
C GLY A 136 4.74 9.80 -13.09
N ILE A 137 3.46 9.46 -13.17
CA ILE A 137 2.76 9.28 -14.46
C ILE A 137 2.78 10.55 -15.30
N SER A 138 2.63 11.73 -14.68
CA SER A 138 2.64 13.01 -15.40
C SER A 138 4.01 13.39 -15.97
N MET A 139 5.10 12.78 -15.49
CA MET A 139 6.47 13.02 -15.97
C MET A 139 6.83 12.17 -17.19
N LEU A 140 6.02 11.14 -17.50
CA LEU A 140 6.30 10.21 -18.59
C LEU A 140 5.67 10.66 -19.92
N GLU A 141 6.25 10.24 -21.03
CA GLU A 141 5.59 10.33 -22.33
C GLU A 141 4.25 9.58 -22.31
N LYS A 142 3.25 10.13 -23.02
CA LYS A 142 1.87 9.62 -23.00
C LYS A 142 1.78 8.11 -23.21
N LYS A 143 2.47 7.56 -24.23
CA LYS A 143 2.44 6.13 -24.53
C LYS A 143 2.92 5.30 -23.34
N LYS A 144 4.07 5.66 -22.77
CA LYS A 144 4.64 4.97 -21.59
C LYS A 144 3.75 5.12 -20.36
N ALA A 145 3.16 6.30 -20.16
CA ALA A 145 2.21 6.54 -19.08
C ALA A 145 0.97 5.65 -19.20
N ASP A 146 0.38 5.52 -20.39
CA ASP A 146 -0.81 4.70 -20.63
C ASP A 146 -0.51 3.20 -20.48
N GLU A 147 0.66 2.75 -20.93
CA GLU A 147 1.14 1.37 -20.72
C GLU A 147 1.29 1.06 -19.21
N LEU A 148 1.94 1.96 -18.48
CA LEU A 148 2.17 1.79 -17.05
C LEU A 148 0.88 1.85 -16.23
N LYS A 149 -0.06 2.75 -16.58
CA LYS A 149 -1.40 2.79 -15.99
C LYS A 149 -2.15 1.48 -16.22
N THR A 150 -2.01 0.87 -17.40
CA THR A 150 -2.64 -0.41 -17.72
C THR A 150 -2.07 -1.53 -16.85
N LYS A 151 -0.75 -1.61 -16.69
CA LYS A 151 -0.10 -2.59 -15.80
C LYS A 151 -0.51 -2.41 -14.34
N MET A 152 -0.54 -1.17 -13.85
CA MET A 152 -1.04 -0.86 -12.52
C MET A 152 -2.49 -1.30 -12.33
N ALA A 153 -3.36 -1.06 -13.33
CA ALA A 153 -4.74 -1.51 -13.28
C ALA A 153 -4.84 -3.03 -13.17
N MET A 154 -4.04 -3.78 -13.92
CA MET A 154 -4.01 -5.25 -13.85
C MET A 154 -3.51 -5.73 -12.48
N LEU A 155 -2.48 -5.10 -11.92
CA LEU A 155 -2.00 -5.40 -10.57
C LEU A 155 -3.08 -5.17 -9.51
N LEU A 156 -3.84 -4.08 -9.60
CA LEU A 156 -4.94 -3.78 -8.67
C LEU A 156 -6.13 -4.73 -8.85
N MET A 157 -6.41 -5.20 -10.06
CA MET A 157 -7.56 -6.08 -10.33
C MET A 157 -7.27 -7.55 -10.04
N LEU A 158 -6.04 -8.02 -10.28
CA LEU A 158 -5.69 -9.43 -10.27
C LEU A 158 -4.69 -9.82 -9.16
N GLY A 159 -3.94 -8.86 -8.63
CA GLY A 159 -2.82 -9.08 -7.71
C GLY A 159 -3.20 -9.86 -6.46
N ARG A 160 -4.40 -9.61 -5.89
CA ARG A 160 -4.90 -10.35 -4.72
C ARG A 160 -4.88 -11.86 -4.94
N GLY A 161 -5.32 -12.32 -6.11
CA GLY A 161 -5.41 -13.75 -6.43
C GLY A 161 -4.08 -14.49 -6.44
N VAL A 162 -2.97 -13.76 -6.55
CA VAL A 162 -1.61 -14.30 -6.59
C VAL A 162 -0.70 -13.67 -5.53
N SER A 163 -1.28 -13.20 -4.43
CA SER A 163 -0.58 -12.63 -3.27
C SER A 163 0.32 -11.43 -3.61
N ILE A 164 -0.11 -10.58 -4.54
CA ILE A 164 0.53 -9.28 -4.82
C ILE A 164 -0.38 -8.17 -4.31
N PHE A 165 0.16 -7.28 -3.50
CA PHE A 165 -0.57 -6.09 -3.06
C PHE A 165 0.23 -4.81 -3.34
N ILE A 166 -0.52 -3.76 -3.61
CA ILE A 166 0.02 -2.46 -3.99
C ILE A 166 -0.21 -1.47 -2.85
N ILE A 167 0.80 -0.67 -2.54
CA ILE A 167 0.69 0.48 -1.65
C ILE A 167 1.00 1.73 -2.46
N LEU A 168 0.08 2.68 -2.49
CA LEU A 168 0.21 3.92 -3.26
C LEU A 168 0.29 5.13 -2.35
N GLY A 169 1.35 5.92 -2.49
CA GLY A 169 1.45 7.27 -1.97
C GLY A 169 0.87 8.28 -2.96
N LEU A 170 -0.16 9.01 -2.57
CA LEU A 170 -0.93 9.89 -3.46
C LEU A 170 -1.22 11.23 -2.79
N GLN A 171 -1.19 12.31 -3.55
CA GLN A 171 -1.74 13.58 -3.07
C GLN A 171 -3.26 13.59 -3.20
N ARG A 172 -3.79 13.00 -4.28
CA ARG A 172 -5.22 12.82 -4.57
C ARG A 172 -5.42 11.47 -5.26
N LEU A 173 -6.59 10.88 -5.06
CA LEU A 173 -6.95 9.59 -5.65
C LEU A 173 -7.77 9.81 -6.95
N ASP A 174 -7.23 10.59 -7.88
CA ASP A 174 -7.92 10.96 -9.12
C ASP A 174 -8.08 9.75 -10.06
N ALA A 175 -9.29 9.57 -10.58
CA ALA A 175 -9.66 8.43 -11.42
C ALA A 175 -8.87 8.34 -12.74
N GLU A 176 -8.38 9.48 -13.26
CA GLU A 176 -7.59 9.54 -14.50
C GLU A 176 -6.28 8.75 -14.44
N ASN A 177 -5.78 8.50 -13.21
CA ASN A 177 -4.57 7.70 -12.97
C ASN A 177 -4.85 6.20 -12.86
N PHE A 178 -6.12 5.77 -12.94
CA PHE A 178 -6.56 4.39 -12.73
C PHE A 178 -7.60 3.99 -13.78
N PRO A 179 -7.19 3.54 -14.96
CA PRO A 179 -8.11 3.18 -16.04
C PRO A 179 -9.03 2.00 -15.65
N LYS A 180 -10.17 1.91 -16.30
CA LYS A 180 -11.12 0.78 -16.19
C LYS A 180 -11.66 0.54 -14.75
N GLY A 181 -11.77 1.58 -13.91
CA GLY A 181 -12.27 1.42 -12.54
C GLY A 181 -11.31 0.71 -11.59
N ALA A 182 -10.03 0.57 -11.96
CA ALA A 182 -9.02 -0.12 -11.14
C ALA A 182 -8.87 0.48 -9.73
N ARG A 183 -9.15 1.79 -9.57
CA ARG A 183 -9.15 2.48 -8.29
C ARG A 183 -10.06 1.82 -7.25
N ASP A 184 -11.19 1.26 -7.68
CA ASP A 184 -12.21 0.66 -6.81
C ASP A 184 -11.73 -0.66 -6.17
N ASN A 185 -10.57 -1.18 -6.62
CA ASN A 185 -9.92 -2.33 -5.98
C ASN A 185 -8.98 -1.94 -4.83
N ILE A 186 -8.80 -0.65 -4.53
CA ILE A 186 -8.01 -0.21 -3.39
C ILE A 186 -8.91 -0.27 -2.16
N GLY A 187 -8.94 -1.41 -1.49
CA GLY A 187 -9.87 -1.71 -0.41
C GLY A 187 -9.53 -1.07 0.94
N ASN A 188 -8.32 -0.50 1.08
CA ASN A 188 -7.92 0.28 2.25
C ASN A 188 -7.43 1.65 1.81
N ILE A 189 -7.96 2.72 2.40
CA ILE A 189 -7.52 4.10 2.12
C ILE A 189 -7.27 4.83 3.43
N VAL A 190 -6.04 5.32 3.61
CA VAL A 190 -5.71 6.26 4.69
C VAL A 190 -5.70 7.67 4.12
N LEU A 191 -6.56 8.54 4.67
CA LEU A 191 -6.65 9.95 4.31
C LEU A 191 -6.08 10.81 5.42
N LEU A 192 -4.89 11.41 5.21
CA LEU A 192 -4.12 12.13 6.22
C LEU A 192 -4.33 13.64 6.18
N GLY A 193 -4.30 14.25 7.34
CA GLY A 193 -4.27 15.70 7.51
C GLY A 193 -5.61 16.38 7.25
N SER A 194 -5.59 17.47 6.48
CA SER A 194 -6.76 18.30 6.18
C SER A 194 -7.06 18.27 4.67
N PRO A 195 -7.64 17.19 4.15
CA PRO A 195 -7.94 17.06 2.73
C PRO A 195 -9.02 18.03 2.27
N SER A 196 -9.00 18.38 0.98
CA SER A 196 -10.05 19.18 0.37
C SER A 196 -11.40 18.47 0.40
N ILE A 197 -12.48 19.23 0.25
CA ILE A 197 -13.83 18.64 0.22
C ILE A 197 -14.01 17.68 -0.97
N GLU A 198 -13.35 17.97 -2.10
CA GLU A 198 -13.35 17.10 -3.27
C GLU A 198 -12.69 15.75 -2.96
N SER A 199 -11.53 15.77 -2.31
CA SER A 199 -10.83 14.55 -1.89
C SER A 199 -11.66 13.72 -0.91
N LYS A 200 -12.35 14.38 0.04
CA LYS A 200 -13.26 13.71 0.98
C LYS A 200 -14.42 13.03 0.26
N ARG A 201 -15.09 13.77 -0.65
CA ARG A 201 -16.23 13.23 -1.42
C ARG A 201 -15.82 12.11 -2.37
N MET A 202 -14.61 12.18 -2.91
CA MET A 202 -14.07 11.14 -3.81
C MET A 202 -13.84 9.81 -3.08
N ILE A 203 -13.36 9.86 -1.84
CA ILE A 203 -12.99 8.67 -1.06
C ILE A 203 -14.19 8.12 -0.28
N ALA A 204 -14.95 8.99 0.37
CA ALA A 204 -16.06 8.59 1.23
C ALA A 204 -17.20 9.61 1.16
N PRO A 205 -18.02 9.57 0.08
CA PRO A 205 -19.09 10.55 -0.14
C PRO A 205 -20.05 10.66 1.06
N SER A 206 -20.50 9.53 1.59
CA SER A 206 -21.44 9.47 2.71
C SER A 206 -20.86 9.93 4.06
N TYR A 207 -19.53 10.01 4.17
CA TYR A 207 -18.83 10.40 5.39
C TYR A 207 -18.12 11.75 5.28
N SER A 208 -18.10 12.35 4.10
CA SER A 208 -17.29 13.53 3.78
C SER A 208 -17.54 14.73 4.69
N GLU A 209 -18.78 14.97 5.10
CA GLU A 209 -19.17 16.09 5.98
C GLU A 209 -18.82 15.82 7.46
N LYS A 210 -18.68 14.56 7.85
CA LYS A 210 -18.29 14.18 9.23
C LYS A 210 -16.78 14.24 9.43
N MET A 211 -15.98 14.33 8.36
CA MET A 211 -14.53 14.43 8.44
C MET A 211 -14.09 15.84 8.86
N VAL A 212 -13.53 15.93 10.05
CA VAL A 212 -12.89 17.16 10.53
C VAL A 212 -11.41 17.18 10.15
N PRO A 213 -10.81 18.37 9.96
CA PRO A 213 -9.38 18.50 9.73
C PRO A 213 -8.56 17.81 10.83
N GLN A 214 -7.49 17.13 10.43
CA GLN A 214 -6.58 16.44 11.33
C GLN A 214 -5.19 17.09 11.27
N SER A 215 -4.43 17.02 12.36
CA SER A 215 -3.03 17.45 12.37
C SER A 215 -2.14 16.47 11.61
N ARG A 216 -0.89 16.88 11.33
CA ARG A 216 0.11 16.05 10.69
C ARG A 216 0.23 14.69 11.39
N GLY A 217 0.27 13.61 10.62
CA GLY A 217 0.36 12.23 11.11
C GLY A 217 -0.95 11.69 11.70
N LYS A 218 -2.06 12.41 11.54
CA LYS A 218 -3.40 11.94 11.89
C LYS A 218 -4.32 11.96 10.68
N GLY A 219 -5.32 11.10 10.68
CA GLY A 219 -6.27 11.00 9.57
C GLY A 219 -7.38 10.00 9.82
N TYR A 220 -7.89 9.47 8.73
CA TYR A 220 -8.97 8.48 8.72
C TYR A 220 -8.55 7.26 7.91
N LEU A 221 -8.82 6.08 8.44
CA LEU A 221 -8.75 4.83 7.69
C LEU A 221 -10.16 4.45 7.22
N PHE A 222 -10.28 4.24 5.92
CA PHE A 222 -11.45 3.65 5.27
C PHE A 222 -11.06 2.24 4.82
N THR A 223 -11.83 1.25 5.23
CA THR A 223 -11.68 -0.15 4.81
C THR A 223 -13.01 -0.62 4.27
N ASP A 224 -13.01 -1.26 3.11
CA ASP A 224 -14.23 -1.76 2.48
C ASP A 224 -15.08 -2.57 3.44
N GLY A 225 -16.37 -2.23 3.48
CA GLY A 225 -17.35 -2.89 4.34
C GLY A 225 -17.23 -2.58 5.85
N LYS A 226 -16.39 -1.60 6.25
CA LYS A 226 -16.21 -1.21 7.66
C LYS A 226 -16.48 0.26 7.89
N GLU A 227 -16.86 0.60 9.10
CA GLU A 227 -16.96 1.99 9.53
C GLU A 227 -15.57 2.66 9.56
N PRO A 228 -15.49 3.95 9.14
CA PRO A 228 -14.24 4.68 9.17
C PRO A 228 -13.66 4.82 10.58
N ARG A 229 -12.36 4.64 10.71
CA ARG A 229 -11.63 4.80 11.99
C ARG A 229 -10.68 6.00 11.92
N LYS A 230 -10.58 6.75 13.02
CA LYS A 230 -9.56 7.80 13.14
C LYS A 230 -8.23 7.18 13.49
N LEU A 231 -7.19 7.56 12.75
CA LEU A 231 -5.85 7.02 12.83
C LEU A 231 -4.85 8.07 13.32
N THR A 232 -3.99 7.69 14.27
CA THR A 232 -2.76 8.40 14.62
C THR A 232 -1.57 7.53 14.29
N VAL A 233 -0.68 8.02 13.41
CA VAL A 233 0.54 7.34 13.01
C VAL A 233 1.54 7.35 14.17
N PRO A 234 2.18 6.22 14.52
CA PRO A 234 3.13 6.16 15.63
C PRO A 234 4.35 7.03 15.41
N THR A 235 4.88 7.60 16.47
CA THR A 235 6.17 8.32 16.40
C THR A 235 7.32 7.33 16.50
N CYS A 236 8.18 7.30 15.49
CA CYS A 236 9.39 6.50 15.51
C CYS A 236 10.47 7.16 16.39
N LYS A 237 10.92 6.46 17.41
CA LYS A 237 12.01 6.93 18.29
C LYS A 237 13.41 6.66 17.71
N HIS A 238 13.54 5.63 16.88
CA HIS A 238 14.80 5.14 16.31
C HIS A 238 14.73 5.02 14.78
N PRO A 239 14.70 6.14 14.03
CA PRO A 239 14.50 6.12 12.58
C PRO A 239 15.61 5.38 11.83
N GLN A 240 16.85 5.41 12.33
CA GLN A 240 17.98 4.71 11.71
C GLN A 240 17.84 3.18 11.79
N GLU A 241 17.39 2.65 12.92
CA GLU A 241 17.13 1.21 13.09
C GLU A 241 16.03 0.71 12.13
N ILE A 242 14.97 1.52 11.94
CA ILE A 242 13.91 1.24 10.98
C ILE A 242 14.47 1.23 9.55
N GLN A 243 15.28 2.22 9.19
CA GLN A 243 15.91 2.30 7.87
C GLN A 243 16.80 1.08 7.60
N GLU A 244 17.63 0.70 8.56
CA GLU A 244 18.49 -0.48 8.47
C GLU A 244 17.69 -1.77 8.27
N ARG A 245 16.60 -1.93 9.02
CA ARG A 245 15.73 -3.11 8.92
C ARG A 245 15.03 -3.20 7.55
N ILE A 246 14.52 -2.09 7.04
CA ILE A 246 13.91 -2.05 5.70
C ILE A 246 14.96 -2.35 4.63
N ARG A 247 16.17 -1.80 4.75
CA ARG A 247 17.28 -2.06 3.84
C ARG A 247 17.60 -3.55 3.79
N LYS A 248 17.77 -4.20 4.94
CA LYS A 248 17.99 -5.65 5.04
C LYS A 248 16.83 -6.47 4.45
N ALA A 249 15.60 -5.97 4.55
CA ALA A 249 14.45 -6.65 3.96
C ALA A 249 14.47 -6.60 2.43
N LEU A 250 14.92 -5.49 1.83
CA LEU A 250 15.09 -5.38 0.38
C LEU A 250 16.23 -6.26 -0.15
N GLU A 251 17.27 -6.48 0.64
CA GLU A 251 18.43 -7.30 0.27
C GLU A 251 18.15 -8.81 0.34
N ARG A 252 17.16 -9.25 1.13
CA ARG A 252 16.82 -10.68 1.32
C ARG A 252 16.18 -11.35 0.10
N ASN A 253 15.52 -10.59 -0.76
CA ASN A 253 14.62 -11.11 -1.79
C ASN A 253 15.15 -10.84 -3.20
N THR A 254 16.42 -11.16 -3.43
CA THR A 254 17.11 -10.96 -4.72
C THR A 254 17.29 -12.24 -5.53
N ASP A 255 16.84 -13.37 -5.01
CA ASP A 255 16.92 -14.70 -5.68
C ASP A 255 15.60 -15.07 -6.37
#